data_bb87f13e59c99a2dec780e587352ce80
#
_entry.id   bb87f13e59c99a2dec780e587352ce80
#
_cell.length_a   1.000
_cell.length_b   1.000
_cell.length_c   1.000
_cell.angle_alpha   90.00
_cell.angle_beta   90.00
_cell.angle_gamma   90.00
#
_symmetry.space_group_name_H-M   'P 1'
#
loop_
_entity.id
_entity.type
_entity.pdbx_description
1 polymer ?
#
loop_
_entity_poly.entity_id
_entity_poly.type
_entity_poly.pdbx_seq_one_letter_code
_entity_poly.pdbx_strand_id
1 'polypeptide(L)'
;MRLDAAMNLEIGDTAISLDGCGRANCFVSHAHSDHVAALRAVGKSILASDETLALAGYSGGVAQFKWDGVKIKLLNSGHILGSRQLRAELDGQSFVYTGDFKLQDSLTTKGAEIEKCDVLLIESTYGSPEMVFPERDFVYSYMAKWVRGNLERGAIVLLGGYSIGKAQELVKLANEYLGIAPVVESSIEKACAVYEKFGVKLDRISVRTDEAEEVMKHEFLSIVTPSSASRDFCKKLEGIYGRRAVCAVASGWALRYAYAADRAFPLSDHADFNQLLEYVERSSPKKIYCTHGETVRLASELRRRGYDAKTISKASQMALNEFAEGD
;
A
#
# COMPACT_ATOMS: atom_id res chain seq x y z
N MET A 1 5.19 -15.26 23.06
CA MET A 1 5.53 -14.78 21.70
C MET A 1 6.81 -13.97 21.73
N ARG A 2 7.63 -13.99 20.67
CA ARG A 2 8.88 -13.22 20.57
C ARG A 2 9.05 -12.70 19.15
N LEU A 3 9.40 -11.42 19.00
CA LEU A 3 9.65 -10.77 17.71
C LEU A 3 11.14 -10.44 17.61
N ASP A 4 11.82 -10.88 16.53
CA ASP A 4 13.20 -10.52 16.27
C ASP A 4 13.34 -9.30 15.32
N ALA A 5 14.58 -8.81 15.19
CA ALA A 5 14.90 -7.65 14.37
C ALA A 5 14.75 -7.88 12.85
N ALA A 6 14.66 -9.11 12.42
CA ALA A 6 14.40 -9.50 11.04
C ALA A 6 12.90 -9.72 10.77
N MET A 7 12.04 -9.26 11.68
CA MET A 7 10.59 -9.41 11.63
C MET A 7 10.14 -10.87 11.58
N ASN A 8 10.85 -11.77 12.28
CA ASN A 8 10.37 -13.12 12.51
C ASN A 8 9.64 -13.17 13.86
N LEU A 9 8.39 -13.62 13.83
CA LEU A 9 7.56 -13.82 15.01
C LEU A 9 7.62 -15.28 15.42
N GLU A 10 8.13 -15.56 16.62
CA GLU A 10 8.11 -16.88 17.27
C GLU A 10 6.87 -16.98 18.14
N ILE A 11 6.06 -18.04 17.93
CA ILE A 11 4.79 -18.28 18.61
C ILE A 11 4.75 -19.75 19.04
N GLY A 12 4.92 -20.02 20.35
CA GLY A 12 5.10 -21.40 20.82
C GLY A 12 6.31 -22.03 20.14
N ASP A 13 6.14 -23.21 19.58
CA ASP A 13 7.19 -23.96 18.87
C ASP A 13 7.31 -23.58 17.37
N THR A 14 6.54 -22.58 16.92
CA THR A 14 6.48 -22.18 15.51
C THR A 14 7.02 -20.76 15.32
N ALA A 15 7.59 -20.49 14.13
CA ALA A 15 8.03 -19.17 13.75
C ALA A 15 7.55 -18.82 12.33
N ILE A 16 7.20 -17.53 12.13
CA ILE A 16 6.78 -16.97 10.84
C ILE A 16 7.59 -15.71 10.53
N SER A 17 8.06 -15.58 9.29
CA SER A 17 8.60 -14.31 8.78
C SER A 17 7.47 -13.41 8.32
N LEU A 18 7.49 -12.15 8.72
CA LEU A 18 6.54 -11.12 8.31
C LEU A 18 7.16 -10.35 7.13
N ASP A 19 6.60 -10.53 5.94
CA ASP A 19 7.08 -9.98 4.64
C ASP A 19 8.55 -10.33 4.28
N GLY A 20 9.16 -11.21 5.06
CA GLY A 20 10.51 -11.73 4.87
C GLY A 20 10.51 -13.19 4.45
N CYS A 21 11.73 -13.76 4.32
CA CYS A 21 11.94 -15.15 3.96
C CYS A 21 12.90 -15.91 4.93
N GLY A 22 13.11 -15.39 6.14
CA GLY A 22 14.05 -15.92 7.13
C GLY A 22 13.61 -17.23 7.78
N ARG A 23 12.33 -17.59 7.71
CA ARG A 23 11.75 -18.81 8.28
C ARG A 23 11.12 -19.68 7.19
N ALA A 24 10.77 -20.92 7.54
CA ALA A 24 10.06 -21.83 6.62
C ALA A 24 8.65 -21.30 6.31
N ASN A 25 7.96 -20.78 7.33
CA ASN A 25 6.65 -20.15 7.21
C ASN A 25 6.79 -18.65 6.99
N CYS A 26 6.10 -18.10 6.02
CA CYS A 26 6.16 -16.69 5.66
C CYS A 26 4.76 -16.13 5.47
N PHE A 27 4.48 -15.01 6.09
CA PHE A 27 3.32 -14.17 5.80
C PHE A 27 3.73 -13.10 4.80
N VAL A 28 2.90 -12.90 3.77
CA VAL A 28 3.05 -11.85 2.78
C VAL A 28 1.82 -10.94 2.87
N SER A 29 2.04 -9.72 3.36
CA SER A 29 0.97 -8.78 3.65
C SER A 29 0.29 -8.27 2.39
N HIS A 30 1.06 -7.96 1.34
CA HIS A 30 0.57 -7.41 0.08
C HIS A 30 1.58 -7.59 -1.07
N ALA A 31 1.19 -7.17 -2.29
CA ALA A 31 1.90 -7.50 -3.53
C ALA A 31 3.01 -6.52 -3.95
N HIS A 32 3.37 -5.51 -3.15
CA HIS A 32 4.50 -4.63 -3.48
C HIS A 32 5.84 -5.37 -3.40
N SER A 33 6.79 -4.94 -4.23
CA SER A 33 8.03 -5.68 -4.51
C SER A 33 8.94 -5.90 -3.30
N ASP A 34 8.87 -5.03 -2.31
CA ASP A 34 9.64 -5.06 -1.06
C ASP A 34 9.02 -5.97 0.02
N HIS A 35 7.76 -6.42 -0.18
CA HIS A 35 7.05 -7.32 0.73
C HIS A 35 6.95 -8.78 0.22
N VAL A 36 7.31 -9.04 -1.04
CA VAL A 36 7.12 -10.37 -1.68
C VAL A 36 8.39 -11.24 -1.71
N ALA A 37 9.36 -10.99 -0.85
CA ALA A 37 10.62 -11.75 -0.81
C ALA A 37 10.39 -13.26 -0.67
N ALA A 38 9.41 -13.67 0.14
CA ALA A 38 9.07 -15.07 0.36
C ALA A 38 8.56 -15.79 -0.90
N LEU A 39 7.86 -15.09 -1.78
CA LEU A 39 7.30 -15.65 -3.01
C LEU A 39 8.38 -16.04 -4.04
N ARG A 40 9.58 -15.48 -3.89
CA ARG A 40 10.74 -15.77 -4.75
C ARG A 40 11.67 -16.82 -4.16
N ALA A 41 11.44 -17.25 -2.92
CA ALA A 41 12.28 -18.18 -2.20
C ALA A 41 11.73 -19.62 -2.31
N VAL A 42 12.62 -20.59 -2.57
CA VAL A 42 12.25 -22.01 -2.71
C VAL A 42 11.93 -22.62 -1.35
N GLY A 43 10.93 -23.51 -1.31
CA GLY A 43 10.61 -24.32 -0.13
C GLY A 43 9.95 -23.54 1.02
N LYS A 44 9.31 -22.42 0.71
CA LYS A 44 8.56 -21.64 1.70
C LYS A 44 7.09 -22.01 1.72
N SER A 45 6.53 -22.06 2.92
CA SER A 45 5.09 -22.10 3.14
C SER A 45 4.56 -20.67 3.23
N ILE A 46 3.64 -20.32 2.35
CA ILE A 46 3.18 -18.92 2.18
C ILE A 46 1.77 -18.77 2.75
N LEU A 47 1.59 -17.75 3.59
CA LEU A 47 0.31 -17.24 4.06
C LEU A 47 0.10 -15.87 3.44
N ALA A 48 -0.84 -15.76 2.53
CA ALA A 48 -1.22 -14.52 1.84
C ALA A 48 -2.67 -14.63 1.34
N SER A 49 -3.26 -13.52 0.92
CA SER A 49 -4.54 -13.54 0.21
C SER A 49 -4.37 -14.00 -1.25
N ASP A 50 -5.44 -14.52 -1.84
CA ASP A 50 -5.44 -14.93 -3.25
C ASP A 50 -5.19 -13.74 -4.19
N GLU A 51 -5.71 -12.58 -3.83
CA GLU A 51 -5.50 -11.33 -4.56
C GLU A 51 -4.01 -10.93 -4.55
N THR A 52 -3.36 -11.01 -3.39
CA THR A 52 -1.91 -10.73 -3.24
C THR A 52 -1.09 -11.67 -4.10
N LEU A 53 -1.39 -12.97 -4.07
CA LEU A 53 -0.69 -13.97 -4.89
C LEU A 53 -0.88 -13.71 -6.39
N ALA A 54 -2.11 -13.39 -6.80
CA ALA A 54 -2.43 -13.09 -8.20
C ALA A 54 -1.71 -11.82 -8.70
N LEU A 55 -1.70 -10.74 -7.91
CA LEU A 55 -1.00 -9.48 -8.23
C LEU A 55 0.51 -9.68 -8.30
N ALA A 56 1.08 -10.52 -7.44
CA ALA A 56 2.51 -10.87 -7.45
C ALA A 56 2.88 -11.85 -8.58
N GLY A 57 1.90 -12.37 -9.33
CA GLY A 57 2.12 -13.39 -10.36
C GLY A 57 2.60 -14.73 -9.82
N TYR A 58 2.25 -15.06 -8.57
CA TYR A 58 2.65 -16.29 -7.93
C TYR A 58 1.73 -17.45 -8.33
N SER A 59 2.32 -18.52 -8.85
CA SER A 59 1.63 -19.73 -9.27
C SER A 59 1.91 -20.96 -8.38
N GLY A 60 2.67 -20.78 -7.32
CA GLY A 60 2.97 -21.84 -6.34
C GLY A 60 1.76 -22.17 -5.46
N GLY A 61 1.77 -23.36 -4.86
CA GLY A 61 0.72 -23.76 -3.92
C GLY A 61 0.79 -22.95 -2.61
N VAL A 62 -0.38 -22.62 -2.08
CA VAL A 62 -0.51 -22.08 -0.72
C VAL A 62 -0.45 -23.25 0.24
N ALA A 63 0.54 -23.31 1.10
CA ALA A 63 0.60 -24.35 2.14
C ALA A 63 -0.42 -24.03 3.24
N GLN A 64 -1.18 -25.04 3.64
CA GLN A 64 -1.98 -24.92 4.85
C GLN A 64 -1.05 -24.94 6.06
N PHE A 65 -0.95 -23.84 6.76
CA PHE A 65 -0.24 -23.76 8.03
C PHE A 65 -1.03 -24.48 9.10
N LYS A 66 -0.41 -25.45 9.77
CA LYS A 66 -0.92 -26.00 11.03
C LYS A 66 -0.21 -25.28 12.17
N TRP A 67 -0.98 -24.59 12.96
CA TRP A 67 -0.49 -23.86 14.13
C TRP A 67 -1.14 -24.49 15.36
N ASP A 68 -0.46 -25.41 16.01
CA ASP A 68 -0.99 -26.07 17.20
C ASP A 68 -1.19 -25.04 18.33
N GLY A 69 -2.47 -24.81 18.69
CA GLY A 69 -2.86 -23.87 19.73
C GLY A 69 -2.83 -22.38 19.36
N VAL A 70 -2.26 -21.99 18.20
CA VAL A 70 -2.22 -20.59 17.75
C VAL A 70 -3.42 -20.28 16.88
N LYS A 71 -4.17 -19.22 17.23
CA LYS A 71 -5.23 -18.67 16.36
C LYS A 71 -4.65 -17.60 15.45
N ILE A 72 -4.76 -17.81 14.15
CA ILE A 72 -4.36 -16.83 13.12
C ILE A 72 -5.61 -16.26 12.44
N LYS A 73 -5.66 -14.94 12.29
CA LYS A 73 -6.68 -14.22 11.52
C LYS A 73 -6.02 -13.22 10.60
N LEU A 74 -6.46 -13.17 9.34
CA LEU A 74 -6.09 -12.12 8.40
C LEU A 74 -7.18 -11.06 8.36
N LEU A 75 -6.80 -9.81 8.67
CA LEU A 75 -7.68 -8.65 8.66
C LEU A 75 -7.40 -7.83 7.40
N ASN A 76 -8.38 -7.11 6.89
CA ASN A 76 -8.15 -6.15 5.82
C ASN A 76 -7.19 -5.03 6.29
N SER A 77 -6.16 -4.71 5.51
CA SER A 77 -5.27 -3.58 5.82
C SER A 77 -5.60 -2.31 5.04
N GLY A 78 -6.45 -2.39 4.03
CA GLY A 78 -6.92 -1.23 3.26
C GLY A 78 -5.90 -0.62 2.29
N HIS A 79 -4.67 -1.08 2.29
CA HIS A 79 -3.58 -0.51 1.48
C HIS A 79 -3.84 -0.64 -0.02
N ILE A 80 -3.82 -1.85 -0.55
CA ILE A 80 -4.16 -2.19 -1.94
C ILE A 80 -5.07 -3.42 -1.95
N LEU A 81 -5.55 -3.83 -3.14
CA LEU A 81 -6.35 -5.05 -3.28
C LEU A 81 -5.64 -6.24 -2.65
N GLY A 82 -6.35 -6.96 -1.79
CA GLY A 82 -5.85 -8.18 -1.14
C GLY A 82 -4.87 -7.95 0.01
N SER A 83 -4.47 -6.72 0.31
CA SER A 83 -3.57 -6.45 1.43
C SER A 83 -4.18 -6.88 2.76
N ARG A 84 -3.38 -7.54 3.62
CA ARG A 84 -3.81 -8.14 4.89
C ARG A 84 -2.87 -7.76 6.02
N GLN A 85 -3.47 -7.63 7.21
CA GLN A 85 -2.79 -7.63 8.49
C GLN A 85 -2.78 -9.06 9.03
N LEU A 86 -1.76 -9.42 9.79
CA LEU A 86 -1.69 -10.69 10.52
C LEU A 86 -2.05 -10.46 11.99
N ARG A 87 -3.11 -11.11 12.48
CA ARG A 87 -3.39 -11.23 13.90
C ARG A 87 -3.08 -12.65 14.37
N ALA A 88 -2.28 -12.78 15.41
CA ALA A 88 -1.95 -14.04 16.06
C ALA A 88 -2.35 -14.00 17.54
N GLU A 89 -2.86 -15.11 18.08
CA GLU A 89 -3.24 -15.24 19.49
C GLU A 89 -2.79 -16.61 20.02
N LEU A 90 -2.11 -16.59 21.16
CA LEU A 90 -1.68 -17.78 21.91
C LEU A 90 -1.77 -17.49 23.42
N ASP A 91 -2.40 -18.39 24.19
CA ASP A 91 -2.51 -18.33 25.65
C ASP A 91 -3.05 -16.96 26.17
N GLY A 92 -4.04 -16.41 25.46
CA GLY A 92 -4.65 -15.12 25.80
C GLY A 92 -3.80 -13.88 25.45
N GLN A 93 -2.59 -14.04 24.93
CA GLN A 93 -1.78 -12.94 24.43
C GLN A 93 -2.00 -12.77 22.92
N SER A 94 -2.22 -11.53 22.47
CA SER A 94 -2.50 -11.18 21.08
C SER A 94 -1.43 -10.27 20.47
N PHE A 95 -1.09 -10.56 19.21
CA PHE A 95 -0.15 -9.79 18.39
C PHE A 95 -0.83 -9.38 17.09
N VAL A 96 -0.57 -8.15 16.62
CA VAL A 96 -0.98 -7.69 15.29
C VAL A 96 0.23 -7.11 14.55
N TYR A 97 0.42 -7.53 13.32
CA TYR A 97 1.26 -6.86 12.31
C TYR A 97 0.37 -6.22 11.26
N THR A 98 0.47 -4.91 11.11
CA THR A 98 -0.40 -4.16 10.19
C THR A 98 -0.10 -4.42 8.72
N GLY A 99 1.16 -4.82 8.37
CA GLY A 99 1.65 -4.54 7.03
C GLY A 99 1.51 -3.05 6.73
N ASP A 100 1.51 -2.69 5.45
CA ASP A 100 1.13 -1.34 5.03
C ASP A 100 -0.39 -1.21 5.08
N PHE A 101 -0.90 -0.07 5.58
CA PHE A 101 -2.33 0.11 5.78
C PHE A 101 -2.80 1.55 5.59
N LYS A 102 -4.11 1.74 5.41
CA LYS A 102 -4.81 3.02 5.57
C LYS A 102 -6.20 2.80 6.16
N LEU A 103 -6.71 3.77 6.93
CA LEU A 103 -8.01 3.67 7.58
C LEU A 103 -9.18 4.11 6.69
N GLN A 104 -8.92 5.02 5.75
CA GLN A 104 -9.96 5.54 4.86
C GLN A 104 -10.27 4.56 3.73
N ASP A 105 -11.54 4.48 3.35
CA ASP A 105 -11.94 3.87 2.09
C ASP A 105 -11.29 4.61 0.90
N SER A 106 -10.97 3.88 -0.15
CA SER A 106 -10.60 4.44 -1.44
C SER A 106 -11.57 3.97 -2.52
N LEU A 107 -11.38 4.41 -3.74
CA LEU A 107 -12.23 3.98 -4.86
C LEU A 107 -12.10 2.48 -5.19
N THR A 108 -11.04 1.83 -4.70
CA THR A 108 -10.72 0.43 -5.03
C THR A 108 -10.64 -0.49 -3.82
N THR A 109 -10.52 0.03 -2.61
CA THR A 109 -10.37 -0.78 -1.38
C THR A 109 -11.12 -0.15 -0.21
N LYS A 110 -11.62 -1.00 0.70
CA LYS A 110 -12.11 -0.56 2.01
C LYS A 110 -10.95 -0.25 2.94
N GLY A 111 -11.15 0.63 3.91
CA GLY A 111 -10.19 0.95 4.95
C GLY A 111 -9.85 -0.24 5.84
N ALA A 112 -8.75 -0.13 6.61
CA ALA A 112 -8.27 -1.19 7.48
C ALA A 112 -9.24 -1.52 8.61
N GLU A 113 -9.33 -2.81 8.93
CA GLU A 113 -9.96 -3.28 10.14
C GLU A 113 -9.03 -3.06 11.34
N ILE A 114 -9.58 -2.67 12.49
CA ILE A 114 -8.81 -2.50 13.73
C ILE A 114 -9.36 -3.45 14.78
N GLU A 115 -8.50 -4.31 15.32
CA GLU A 115 -8.80 -5.15 16.47
C GLU A 115 -7.86 -4.83 17.65
N LYS A 116 -8.35 -5.00 18.88
CA LYS A 116 -7.51 -4.85 20.07
C LYS A 116 -6.42 -5.91 20.10
N CYS A 117 -5.23 -5.52 20.57
CA CYS A 117 -4.10 -6.43 20.71
C CYS A 117 -3.20 -6.04 21.90
N ASP A 118 -2.43 -7.00 22.40
CA ASP A 118 -1.44 -6.72 23.45
C ASP A 118 -0.14 -6.16 22.86
N VAL A 119 0.25 -6.66 21.68
CA VAL A 119 1.46 -6.23 20.99
C VAL A 119 1.12 -5.84 19.57
N LEU A 120 1.54 -4.65 19.18
CA LEU A 120 1.34 -4.08 17.85
C LEU A 120 2.69 -3.89 17.15
N LEU A 121 2.83 -4.43 15.95
CA LEU A 121 3.87 -4.09 14.99
C LEU A 121 3.24 -3.25 13.88
N ILE A 122 3.56 -1.95 13.84
CA ILE A 122 2.91 -0.97 12.96
C ILE A 122 3.91 -0.35 11.98
N GLU A 123 3.47 -0.15 10.72
CA GLU A 123 4.22 0.66 9.76
C GLU A 123 4.35 2.11 10.20
N SER A 124 5.31 2.83 9.64
CA SER A 124 5.62 4.23 10.00
C SER A 124 5.94 5.08 8.77
N THR A 125 5.43 4.74 7.59
CA THR A 125 5.77 5.43 6.33
C THR A 125 5.61 6.94 6.45
N TYR A 126 4.51 7.38 7.03
CA TYR A 126 4.22 8.79 7.30
C TYR A 126 4.15 9.09 8.81
N GLY A 127 5.10 8.53 9.57
CA GLY A 127 5.19 8.61 11.03
C GLY A 127 5.57 9.98 11.61
N SER A 128 5.51 11.06 10.83
CA SER A 128 5.83 12.43 11.23
C SER A 128 4.59 13.30 11.35
N PRO A 129 4.48 14.18 12.36
CA PRO A 129 3.32 15.04 12.59
C PRO A 129 2.93 15.93 11.41
N GLU A 130 3.87 16.32 10.57
CA GLU A 130 3.64 17.10 9.36
C GLU A 130 3.02 16.33 8.19
N MET A 131 2.99 14.99 8.29
CA MET A 131 2.46 14.13 7.24
C MET A 131 0.98 13.82 7.50
N VAL A 132 0.13 14.83 7.37
CA VAL A 132 -1.33 14.74 7.47
C VAL A 132 -1.93 15.07 6.11
N PHE A 133 -2.71 14.15 5.55
CA PHE A 133 -3.27 14.31 4.21
C PHE A 133 -4.58 15.10 4.24
N PRO A 134 -4.85 15.87 3.17
CA PRO A 134 -6.19 16.42 2.97
C PRO A 134 -7.22 15.28 2.79
N GLU A 135 -8.49 15.63 2.99
CA GLU A 135 -9.60 14.72 2.74
C GLU A 135 -9.53 14.14 1.32
N ARG A 136 -9.68 12.82 1.20
CA ARG A 136 -9.47 12.07 -0.05
C ARG A 136 -10.39 12.55 -1.17
N ASP A 137 -11.68 12.78 -0.89
CA ASP A 137 -12.65 13.25 -1.87
C ASP A 137 -12.32 14.67 -2.39
N PHE A 138 -11.74 15.52 -1.55
CA PHE A 138 -11.23 16.80 -1.98
C PHE A 138 -10.07 16.62 -2.98
N VAL A 139 -9.14 15.71 -2.70
CA VAL A 139 -8.02 15.40 -3.61
C VAL A 139 -8.54 14.84 -4.93
N TYR A 140 -9.49 13.93 -4.93
CA TYR A 140 -10.10 13.37 -6.15
C TYR A 140 -10.76 14.45 -6.99
N SER A 141 -11.60 15.30 -6.38
CA SER A 141 -12.28 16.39 -7.07
C SER A 141 -11.30 17.39 -7.67
N TYR A 142 -10.23 17.70 -6.94
CA TYR A 142 -9.20 18.61 -7.39
C TYR A 142 -8.36 18.04 -8.54
N MET A 143 -8.01 16.75 -8.49
CA MET A 143 -7.35 16.03 -9.58
C MET A 143 -8.23 15.99 -10.83
N ALA A 144 -9.50 15.61 -10.68
CA ALA A 144 -10.45 15.56 -11.80
C ALA A 144 -10.63 16.92 -12.47
N LYS A 145 -10.73 18.00 -11.68
CA LYS A 145 -10.79 19.37 -12.21
C LYS A 145 -9.52 19.74 -13.00
N TRP A 146 -8.34 19.38 -12.50
CA TRP A 146 -7.08 19.64 -13.18
C TRP A 146 -6.96 18.87 -14.49
N VAL A 147 -7.33 17.58 -14.50
CA VAL A 147 -7.33 16.73 -15.71
C VAL A 147 -8.29 17.30 -16.73
N ARG A 148 -9.56 17.52 -16.37
CA ARG A 148 -10.59 18.06 -17.27
C ARG A 148 -10.15 19.35 -17.92
N GLY A 149 -9.67 20.32 -17.12
CA GLY A 149 -9.25 21.62 -17.63
C GLY A 149 -8.03 21.57 -18.57
N ASN A 150 -7.19 20.54 -18.52
CA ASN A 150 -6.11 20.33 -19.48
C ASN A 150 -6.60 19.61 -20.75
N LEU A 151 -7.48 18.61 -20.64
CA LEU A 151 -8.12 17.97 -21.80
C LEU A 151 -8.93 18.96 -22.61
N GLU A 152 -9.74 19.82 -21.98
CA GLU A 152 -10.51 20.90 -22.66
C GLU A 152 -9.62 21.89 -23.43
N ARG A 153 -8.35 21.99 -23.09
CA ARG A 153 -7.35 22.78 -23.84
C ARG A 153 -6.61 21.98 -24.91
N GLY A 154 -7.07 20.76 -25.22
CA GLY A 154 -6.48 19.88 -26.22
C GLY A 154 -5.14 19.26 -25.78
N ALA A 155 -4.84 19.19 -24.49
CA ALA A 155 -3.58 18.64 -24.00
C ALA A 155 -3.65 17.12 -23.78
N ILE A 156 -2.51 16.44 -23.94
CA ILE A 156 -2.28 15.10 -23.43
C ILE A 156 -2.02 15.21 -21.93
N VAL A 157 -2.71 14.40 -21.12
CA VAL A 157 -2.56 14.38 -19.66
C VAL A 157 -2.02 13.06 -19.18
N LEU A 158 -0.91 13.08 -18.43
CA LEU A 158 -0.32 11.91 -17.79
C LEU A 158 -0.55 11.98 -16.28
N LEU A 159 -1.14 10.94 -15.70
CA LEU A 159 -1.21 10.76 -14.25
C LEU A 159 -0.30 9.59 -13.84
N GLY A 160 0.72 9.88 -13.04
CA GLY A 160 1.68 8.92 -12.51
C GLY A 160 1.25 8.32 -11.19
N GLY A 161 1.25 6.99 -11.12
CA GLY A 161 1.02 6.22 -9.90
C GLY A 161 1.73 4.88 -9.93
N TYR A 162 2.00 4.28 -8.78
CA TYR A 162 2.56 2.92 -8.73
C TYR A 162 1.66 1.95 -9.48
N SER A 163 2.29 1.04 -10.25
CA SER A 163 1.58 0.14 -11.17
C SER A 163 0.58 -0.80 -10.49
N ILE A 164 0.76 -1.10 -9.21
CA ILE A 164 -0.16 -1.87 -8.37
C ILE A 164 -0.66 -0.96 -7.25
N GLY A 165 -1.98 -0.85 -7.10
CA GLY A 165 -2.68 -0.03 -6.11
C GLY A 165 -3.04 1.35 -6.66
N LYS A 166 -2.09 2.27 -6.70
CA LYS A 166 -2.33 3.67 -7.09
C LYS A 166 -2.83 3.83 -8.52
N ALA A 167 -2.27 3.13 -9.47
CA ALA A 167 -2.70 3.22 -10.87
C ALA A 167 -4.16 2.77 -11.04
N GLN A 168 -4.59 1.72 -10.35
CA GLN A 168 -5.99 1.26 -10.39
C GLN A 168 -6.95 2.26 -9.75
N GLU A 169 -6.53 2.91 -8.67
CA GLU A 169 -7.29 4.00 -8.06
C GLU A 169 -7.42 5.22 -9.00
N LEU A 170 -6.35 5.56 -9.75
CA LEU A 170 -6.39 6.62 -10.75
C LEU A 170 -7.27 6.27 -11.96
N VAL A 171 -7.26 5.01 -12.40
CA VAL A 171 -8.21 4.54 -13.43
C VAL A 171 -9.64 4.69 -12.93
N LYS A 172 -9.92 4.25 -11.71
CA LYS A 172 -11.25 4.34 -11.10
C LYS A 172 -11.69 5.80 -10.93
N LEU A 173 -10.79 6.69 -10.54
CA LEU A 173 -11.04 8.13 -10.49
C LEU A 173 -11.42 8.68 -11.88
N ALA A 174 -10.70 8.30 -12.94
CA ALA A 174 -11.02 8.71 -14.30
C ALA A 174 -12.42 8.24 -14.72
N ASN A 175 -12.78 7.01 -14.38
CA ASN A 175 -14.10 6.47 -14.67
C ASN A 175 -15.22 7.22 -13.93
N GLU A 176 -15.09 7.40 -12.61
CA GLU A 176 -16.18 7.92 -11.77
C GLU A 176 -16.31 9.44 -11.80
N TYR A 177 -15.18 10.18 -11.85
CA TYR A 177 -15.18 11.64 -11.76
C TYR A 177 -15.12 12.34 -13.12
N LEU A 178 -14.66 11.66 -14.17
CA LEU A 178 -14.50 12.21 -15.50
C LEU A 178 -15.38 11.53 -16.56
N GLY A 179 -15.80 10.28 -16.33
CA GLY A 179 -16.50 9.46 -17.34
C GLY A 179 -15.58 9.02 -18.48
N ILE A 180 -14.28 8.86 -18.20
CA ILE A 180 -13.24 8.55 -19.20
C ILE A 180 -12.65 7.17 -18.92
N ALA A 181 -12.47 6.34 -19.97
CA ALA A 181 -11.59 5.19 -19.96
C ALA A 181 -10.16 5.66 -20.32
N PRO A 182 -9.21 5.77 -19.37
CA PRO A 182 -7.88 6.27 -19.66
C PRO A 182 -7.04 5.21 -20.40
N VAL A 183 -6.06 5.68 -21.19
CA VAL A 183 -5.05 4.80 -21.78
C VAL A 183 -4.08 4.36 -20.68
N VAL A 184 -3.77 3.07 -20.59
CA VAL A 184 -2.87 2.51 -19.59
C VAL A 184 -1.73 1.73 -20.22
N GLU A 185 -0.54 1.81 -19.61
CA GLU A 185 0.61 1.01 -20.04
C GLU A 185 0.47 -0.48 -19.62
N SER A 186 1.21 -1.37 -20.28
CA SER A 186 1.06 -2.82 -20.15
C SER A 186 1.26 -3.37 -18.73
N SER A 187 2.08 -2.72 -17.89
CA SER A 187 2.29 -3.11 -16.49
C SER A 187 1.04 -2.83 -15.65
N ILE A 188 0.39 -1.70 -15.88
CA ILE A 188 -0.85 -1.28 -15.23
C ILE A 188 -2.02 -2.14 -15.72
N GLU A 189 -2.09 -2.43 -17.02
CA GLU A 189 -3.10 -3.32 -17.61
C GLU A 189 -3.14 -4.68 -16.91
N LYS A 190 -1.97 -5.30 -16.72
CA LYS A 190 -1.88 -6.59 -16.02
C LYS A 190 -2.47 -6.54 -14.61
N ALA A 191 -2.17 -5.49 -13.86
CA ALA A 191 -2.70 -5.32 -12.51
C ALA A 191 -4.22 -5.02 -12.54
N CYS A 192 -4.71 -4.21 -13.48
CA CYS A 192 -6.14 -3.94 -13.66
C CYS A 192 -6.91 -5.22 -13.94
N ALA A 193 -6.40 -6.11 -14.81
CA ALA A 193 -7.03 -7.40 -15.08
C ALA A 193 -7.18 -8.29 -13.82
N VAL A 194 -6.20 -8.22 -12.90
CA VAL A 194 -6.32 -8.90 -11.61
C VAL A 194 -7.40 -8.24 -10.74
N TYR A 195 -7.43 -6.92 -10.65
CA TYR A 195 -8.47 -6.20 -9.90
C TYR A 195 -9.88 -6.57 -10.39
N GLU A 196 -10.08 -6.66 -11.71
CA GLU A 196 -11.37 -7.08 -12.30
C GLU A 196 -11.74 -8.52 -11.95
N LYS A 197 -10.78 -9.46 -11.98
CA LYS A 197 -11.00 -10.84 -11.53
C LYS A 197 -11.55 -10.91 -10.10
N PHE A 198 -11.19 -9.95 -9.24
CA PHE A 198 -11.67 -9.83 -7.87
C PHE A 198 -12.80 -8.79 -7.69
N GLY A 199 -13.49 -8.42 -8.78
CA GLY A 199 -14.75 -7.66 -8.75
C GLY A 199 -14.62 -6.14 -8.77
N VAL A 200 -13.44 -5.58 -8.94
CA VAL A 200 -13.23 -4.12 -9.08
C VAL A 200 -13.28 -3.76 -10.57
N LYS A 201 -14.37 -3.14 -11.02
CA LYS A 201 -14.52 -2.68 -12.41
C LYS A 201 -13.62 -1.48 -12.70
N LEU A 202 -12.87 -1.58 -13.80
CA LEU A 202 -11.87 -0.57 -14.22
C LEU A 202 -11.94 -0.41 -15.75
N ASP A 203 -12.69 0.59 -16.22
CA ASP A 203 -12.76 0.90 -17.65
C ASP A 203 -11.48 1.59 -18.09
N ARG A 204 -10.76 0.99 -19.05
CA ARG A 204 -9.47 1.47 -19.54
C ARG A 204 -9.18 0.95 -20.95
N ILE A 205 -8.25 1.59 -21.60
CA ILE A 205 -7.78 1.24 -22.94
C ILE A 205 -6.30 0.84 -22.83
N SER A 206 -5.94 -0.36 -23.26
CA SER A 206 -4.53 -0.79 -23.25
C SER A 206 -3.74 -0.11 -24.39
N VAL A 207 -2.57 0.46 -24.06
CA VAL A 207 -1.72 1.22 -25.01
C VAL A 207 -1.37 0.49 -26.30
N ARG A 208 -1.50 -0.84 -26.38
CA ARG A 208 -1.12 -1.65 -27.55
C ARG A 208 -2.34 -2.16 -28.33
N THR A 209 -3.40 -1.39 -28.42
CA THR A 209 -4.62 -1.73 -29.17
C THR A 209 -4.90 -0.69 -30.23
N ASP A 210 -5.63 -1.08 -31.28
CA ASP A 210 -6.10 -0.18 -32.34
C ASP A 210 -6.97 0.93 -31.74
N GLU A 211 -7.75 0.62 -30.69
CA GLU A 211 -8.56 1.59 -29.96
C GLU A 211 -7.68 2.68 -29.32
N ALA A 212 -6.54 2.29 -28.71
CA ALA A 212 -5.60 3.27 -28.15
C ALA A 212 -5.01 4.16 -29.23
N GLU A 213 -4.66 3.59 -30.40
CA GLU A 213 -4.12 4.37 -31.51
C GLU A 213 -5.13 5.43 -32.01
N GLU A 214 -6.43 5.08 -32.02
CA GLU A 214 -7.48 6.02 -32.42
C GLU A 214 -7.68 7.12 -31.38
N VAL A 215 -7.77 6.76 -30.09
CA VAL A 215 -7.94 7.72 -29.00
C VAL A 215 -6.74 8.68 -28.91
N MET A 216 -5.53 8.19 -29.10
CA MET A 216 -4.31 9.01 -29.01
C MET A 216 -4.12 10.00 -30.20
N LYS A 217 -4.95 9.96 -31.22
CA LYS A 217 -4.98 10.99 -32.27
C LYS A 217 -5.56 12.32 -31.75
N HIS A 218 -6.26 12.31 -30.65
CA HIS A 218 -6.90 13.46 -30.01
C HIS A 218 -6.22 13.80 -28.68
N GLU A 219 -6.81 14.64 -27.85
CA GLU A 219 -6.44 14.80 -26.45
C GLU A 219 -6.85 13.54 -25.67
N PHE A 220 -5.98 13.06 -24.78
CA PHE A 220 -6.26 11.88 -24.01
C PHE A 220 -5.66 11.92 -22.60
N LEU A 221 -6.25 11.14 -21.69
CA LEU A 221 -5.72 10.86 -20.39
C LEU A 221 -4.99 9.51 -20.43
N SER A 222 -3.75 9.48 -19.92
CA SER A 222 -3.04 8.21 -19.69
C SER A 222 -2.63 8.06 -18.23
N ILE A 223 -2.81 6.84 -17.70
CA ILE A 223 -2.26 6.46 -16.39
C ILE A 223 -0.95 5.70 -16.64
N VAL A 224 0.11 6.22 -16.05
CA VAL A 224 1.49 5.74 -16.28
C VAL A 224 2.20 5.50 -14.95
N THR A 225 3.35 4.79 -14.98
CA THR A 225 4.20 4.68 -13.81
C THR A 225 4.83 6.03 -13.43
N PRO A 226 5.25 6.25 -12.17
CA PRO A 226 5.80 7.54 -11.74
C PRO A 226 7.00 8.01 -12.55
N SER A 227 7.83 7.08 -13.04
CA SER A 227 9.00 7.39 -13.89
C SER A 227 8.61 7.94 -15.26
N SER A 228 7.46 7.53 -15.79
CA SER A 228 6.90 8.02 -17.07
C SER A 228 6.14 9.36 -16.91
N ALA A 229 5.69 9.71 -15.70
CA ALA A 229 5.04 10.99 -15.42
C ALA A 229 6.08 12.10 -15.23
N SER A 230 6.83 12.43 -16.29
CA SER A 230 7.90 13.41 -16.24
C SER A 230 7.80 14.42 -17.37
N ARG A 231 8.36 15.62 -17.14
CA ARG A 231 8.44 16.67 -18.13
C ARG A 231 9.19 16.24 -19.40
N ASP A 232 10.22 15.41 -19.25
CA ASP A 232 11.01 14.92 -20.40
C ASP A 232 10.20 13.93 -21.24
N PHE A 233 9.34 13.11 -20.62
CA PHE A 233 8.44 12.26 -21.36
C PHE A 233 7.32 13.07 -22.03
N CYS A 234 6.78 14.09 -21.36
CA CYS A 234 5.83 15.03 -21.96
C CYS A 234 6.40 15.68 -23.23
N LYS A 235 7.63 16.17 -23.21
CA LYS A 235 8.29 16.77 -24.41
C LYS A 235 8.40 15.79 -25.57
N LYS A 236 8.66 14.49 -25.28
CA LYS A 236 8.69 13.46 -26.33
C LYS A 236 7.31 13.29 -26.97
N LEU A 237 6.25 13.24 -26.15
CA LEU A 237 4.87 13.16 -26.64
C LEU A 237 4.47 14.39 -27.43
N GLU A 238 4.85 15.59 -27.00
CA GLU A 238 4.63 16.82 -27.74
C GLU A 238 5.24 16.77 -29.14
N GLY A 239 6.47 16.24 -29.25
CA GLY A 239 7.14 16.05 -30.55
C GLY A 239 6.47 15.01 -31.45
N ILE A 240 5.86 13.97 -30.89
CA ILE A 240 5.18 12.91 -31.64
C ILE A 240 3.79 13.35 -32.09
N TYR A 241 3.00 13.95 -31.18
CA TYR A 241 1.59 14.24 -31.40
C TYR A 241 1.30 15.69 -31.82
N GLY A 242 2.30 16.59 -31.77
CA GLY A 242 2.11 18.01 -32.06
C GLY A 242 1.16 18.73 -31.11
N ARG A 243 0.98 18.18 -29.90
CA ARG A 243 0.06 18.67 -28.87
C ARG A 243 0.79 18.90 -27.58
N ARG A 244 0.36 19.88 -26.80
CA ARG A 244 0.87 20.08 -25.44
C ARG A 244 0.63 18.83 -24.58
N ALA A 245 1.63 18.43 -23.81
CA ALA A 245 1.52 17.37 -22.84
C ALA A 245 1.82 17.90 -21.42
N VAL A 246 1.06 17.44 -20.45
CA VAL A 246 1.24 17.79 -19.04
C VAL A 246 1.22 16.52 -18.20
N CYS A 247 1.95 16.52 -17.08
CA CYS A 247 2.00 15.37 -16.19
C CYS A 247 1.80 15.75 -14.73
N ALA A 248 1.19 14.82 -13.99
CA ALA A 248 1.10 14.91 -12.54
C ALA A 248 1.41 13.56 -11.89
N VAL A 249 1.89 13.59 -10.63
CA VAL A 249 2.15 12.41 -9.82
C VAL A 249 1.21 12.38 -8.63
N ALA A 250 0.61 11.21 -8.36
CA ALA A 250 -0.18 10.94 -7.16
C ALA A 250 0.69 10.16 -6.15
N SER A 251 1.03 10.81 -5.04
CA SER A 251 1.86 10.24 -3.99
C SER A 251 1.66 10.98 -2.67
N GLY A 252 1.63 10.27 -1.55
CA GLY A 252 1.62 10.91 -0.23
C GLY A 252 2.86 11.77 0.03
N TRP A 253 3.99 11.43 -0.59
CA TRP A 253 5.22 12.24 -0.50
C TRP A 253 5.12 13.61 -1.19
N ALA A 254 4.02 13.89 -1.92
CA ALA A 254 3.77 15.20 -2.52
C ALA A 254 3.62 16.34 -1.49
N LEU A 255 3.39 16.01 -0.22
CA LEU A 255 3.43 17.00 0.87
C LEU A 255 4.84 17.46 1.22
N ARG A 256 5.85 16.65 0.93
CA ARG A 256 7.23 16.87 1.40
C ARG A 256 8.24 17.09 0.28
N TYR A 257 8.04 16.46 -0.87
CA TYR A 257 9.01 16.48 -1.96
C TYR A 257 8.41 17.09 -3.22
N ALA A 258 9.24 17.87 -3.93
CA ALA A 258 8.92 18.32 -5.26
C ALA A 258 9.15 17.18 -6.28
N TYR A 259 8.29 17.12 -7.29
CA TYR A 259 8.39 16.17 -8.40
C TYR A 259 8.75 16.89 -9.69
N ALA A 260 9.46 16.22 -10.59
CA ALA A 260 9.76 16.71 -11.94
C ALA A 260 8.51 16.61 -12.86
N ALA A 261 7.38 17.08 -12.37
CA ALA A 261 6.06 17.05 -13.00
C ALA A 261 5.40 18.43 -12.93
N ASP A 262 4.34 18.67 -13.70
CA ASP A 262 3.59 19.92 -13.65
C ASP A 262 2.81 20.08 -12.34
N ARG A 263 2.40 18.95 -11.75
CA ARG A 263 1.66 18.90 -10.50
C ARG A 263 2.02 17.66 -9.70
N ALA A 264 1.88 17.75 -8.39
CA ALA A 264 1.86 16.58 -7.50
C ALA A 264 0.61 16.66 -6.61
N PHE A 265 -0.05 15.50 -6.42
CA PHE A 265 -1.25 15.39 -5.61
C PHE A 265 -0.99 14.50 -4.40
N PRO A 266 -1.31 14.95 -3.18
CA PRO A 266 -1.07 14.18 -1.95
C PRO A 266 -2.15 13.08 -1.79
N LEU A 267 -2.06 12.05 -2.61
CA LEU A 267 -2.94 10.88 -2.60
C LEU A 267 -2.13 9.64 -2.25
N SER A 268 -2.36 9.10 -1.05
CA SER A 268 -1.59 7.99 -0.49
C SER A 268 -2.42 6.71 -0.35
N ASP A 269 -1.75 5.54 -0.45
CA ASP A 269 -2.30 4.23 -0.08
C ASP A 269 -1.92 3.82 1.35
N HIS A 270 -1.13 4.63 2.05
CA HIS A 270 -0.76 4.43 3.45
C HIS A 270 -1.53 5.36 4.36
N ALA A 271 -1.59 4.99 5.63
CA ALA A 271 -2.07 5.83 6.71
C ALA A 271 -1.22 7.11 6.85
N ASP A 272 -1.86 8.24 7.08
CA ASP A 272 -1.19 9.46 7.51
C ASP A 272 -0.89 9.43 9.02
N PHE A 273 -0.23 10.47 9.52
CA PHE A 273 0.14 10.54 10.93
C PHE A 273 -1.06 10.42 11.89
N ASN A 274 -2.18 11.05 11.56
CA ASN A 274 -3.38 11.00 12.39
C ASN A 274 -4.01 9.60 12.39
N GLN A 275 -4.04 8.94 11.25
CA GLN A 275 -4.53 7.57 11.12
C GLN A 275 -3.63 6.56 11.85
N LEU A 276 -2.30 6.76 11.85
CA LEU A 276 -1.38 5.95 12.65
C LEU A 276 -1.69 6.08 14.14
N LEU A 277 -1.95 7.30 14.64
CA LEU A 277 -2.34 7.53 16.04
C LEU A 277 -3.73 6.93 16.35
N GLU A 278 -4.71 7.11 15.47
CA GLU A 278 -6.04 6.52 15.60
C GLU A 278 -5.99 4.99 15.67
N TYR A 279 -5.15 4.37 14.82
CA TYR A 279 -4.97 2.92 14.85
C TYR A 279 -4.44 2.45 16.21
N VAL A 280 -3.40 3.11 16.75
CA VAL A 280 -2.83 2.80 18.06
C VAL A 280 -3.86 2.98 19.18
N GLU A 281 -4.61 4.07 19.18
CA GLU A 281 -5.62 4.35 20.19
C GLU A 281 -6.71 3.27 20.20
N ARG A 282 -7.26 2.92 19.03
CA ARG A 282 -8.35 1.95 18.89
C ARG A 282 -7.91 0.51 19.13
N SER A 283 -6.69 0.14 18.74
CA SER A 283 -6.12 -1.19 19.00
C SER A 283 -5.64 -1.37 20.44
N SER A 284 -5.42 -0.26 21.18
CA SER A 284 -5.09 -0.22 22.60
C SER A 284 -3.98 -1.20 23.04
N PRO A 285 -2.82 -1.21 22.39
CA PRO A 285 -1.77 -2.16 22.67
C PRO A 285 -1.01 -1.81 23.97
N LYS A 286 -0.53 -2.85 24.66
CA LYS A 286 0.41 -2.70 25.79
C LYS A 286 1.82 -2.34 25.33
N LYS A 287 2.21 -2.81 24.11
CA LYS A 287 3.53 -2.61 23.54
C LYS A 287 3.45 -2.38 22.04
N ILE A 288 4.24 -1.44 21.54
CA ILE A 288 4.27 -1.05 20.14
C ILE A 288 5.69 -1.17 19.59
N TYR A 289 5.80 -1.81 18.43
CA TYR A 289 6.99 -1.80 17.60
C TYR A 289 6.71 -1.06 16.30
N CYS A 290 7.53 -0.05 15.99
CA CYS A 290 7.44 0.69 14.73
C CYS A 290 8.39 0.09 13.71
N THR A 291 7.88 -0.16 12.49
CA THR A 291 8.63 -0.69 11.36
C THR A 291 8.35 0.13 10.10
N HIS A 292 9.20 0.04 9.10
CA HIS A 292 9.13 0.77 7.81
C HIS A 292 8.99 2.30 7.98
N GLY A 293 9.67 3.06 7.12
CA GLY A 293 9.54 4.52 7.11
C GLY A 293 10.15 5.24 8.34
N GLU A 294 9.43 6.19 8.91
CA GLU A 294 9.92 7.10 9.96
C GLU A 294 9.76 6.53 11.38
N THR A 295 10.27 5.33 11.60
CA THR A 295 10.09 4.53 12.83
C THR A 295 10.51 5.26 14.10
N VAL A 296 11.66 5.95 14.08
CA VAL A 296 12.20 6.69 15.24
C VAL A 296 11.26 7.82 15.63
N ARG A 297 10.71 8.51 14.63
CA ARG A 297 9.85 9.66 14.84
C ARG A 297 8.49 9.24 15.39
N LEU A 298 7.85 8.25 14.79
CA LEU A 298 6.59 7.70 15.29
C LEU A 298 6.75 7.13 16.70
N ALA A 299 7.78 6.33 16.96
CA ALA A 299 8.01 5.78 18.31
C ALA A 299 8.23 6.88 19.34
N SER A 300 8.92 7.97 19.00
CA SER A 300 9.10 9.12 19.88
C SER A 300 7.77 9.82 20.19
N GLU A 301 6.94 10.05 19.16
CA GLU A 301 5.63 10.69 19.33
C GLU A 301 4.67 9.82 20.17
N LEU A 302 4.70 8.51 19.98
CA LEU A 302 3.91 7.57 20.78
C LEU A 302 4.35 7.55 22.25
N ARG A 303 5.67 7.54 22.52
CA ARG A 303 6.18 7.63 23.92
C ARG A 303 5.77 8.93 24.60
N ARG A 304 5.77 10.06 23.89
CA ARG A 304 5.30 11.36 24.43
C ARG A 304 3.81 11.33 24.82
N ARG A 305 3.04 10.41 24.23
CA ARG A 305 1.62 10.15 24.55
C ARG A 305 1.41 9.06 25.58
N GLY A 306 2.51 8.53 26.17
CA GLY A 306 2.46 7.53 27.25
C GLY A 306 2.46 6.07 26.79
N TYR A 307 2.66 5.77 25.49
CA TYR A 307 2.74 4.41 25.00
C TYR A 307 4.15 3.80 25.15
N ASP A 308 4.25 2.49 25.45
CA ASP A 308 5.54 1.75 25.33
C ASP A 308 5.82 1.46 23.87
N ALA A 309 6.44 2.41 23.19
CA ALA A 309 6.75 2.33 21.76
C ALA A 309 8.26 2.28 21.50
N LYS A 310 8.70 1.34 20.65
CA LYS A 310 10.09 1.11 20.28
C LYS A 310 10.21 0.92 18.76
N THR A 311 11.40 1.20 18.23
CA THR A 311 11.73 0.81 16.85
C THR A 311 12.25 -0.62 16.84
N ILE A 312 11.96 -1.38 15.77
CA ILE A 312 12.67 -2.63 15.52
C ILE A 312 14.10 -2.30 15.10
N SER A 313 15.09 -2.76 15.87
CA SER A 313 16.50 -2.63 15.52
C SER A 313 17.20 -3.98 15.65
N LYS A 314 18.33 -4.16 14.94
CA LYS A 314 19.17 -5.37 15.04
C LYS A 314 19.60 -5.73 16.47
N ALA A 315 19.57 -4.76 17.41
CA ALA A 315 19.87 -4.98 18.82
C ALA A 315 18.69 -5.45 19.67
N SER A 316 17.46 -5.48 19.11
CA SER A 316 16.24 -5.76 19.86
C SER A 316 15.79 -7.21 19.67
N GLN A 317 16.55 -8.18 20.17
CA GLN A 317 15.96 -9.50 20.47
C GLN A 317 15.19 -9.34 21.79
N MET A 318 13.86 -9.28 21.73
CA MET A 318 13.03 -9.14 22.92
C MET A 318 12.02 -10.28 23.04
N ALA A 319 12.02 -10.94 24.21
CA ALA A 319 10.93 -11.82 24.60
C ALA A 319 9.68 -10.94 24.87
N LEU A 320 8.55 -11.28 24.27
CA LEU A 320 7.26 -10.60 24.51
C LEU A 320 6.65 -10.99 25.86
N ASN A 321 7.25 -11.95 26.56
CA ASN A 321 6.76 -12.54 27.82
C ASN A 321 7.26 -11.83 29.10
N GLU A 322 7.99 -10.72 29.01
CA GLU A 322 8.49 -10.00 30.20
C GLU A 322 7.42 -9.22 31.00
N PHE A 323 6.13 -9.52 30.77
CA PHE A 323 5.02 -8.87 31.47
C PHE A 323 4.24 -9.78 32.44
N ALA A 324 4.74 -10.99 32.71
CA ALA A 324 4.06 -11.91 33.65
C ALA A 324 4.50 -11.73 35.11
N GLU A 325 5.49 -10.88 35.40
CA GLU A 325 5.96 -10.63 36.78
C GLU A 325 6.02 -9.12 37.05
N GLY A 326 4.97 -8.59 37.66
CA GLY A 326 4.91 -7.20 38.15
C GLY A 326 3.54 -6.86 38.70
N ASP A 327 3.30 -7.31 39.95
CA ASP A 327 2.30 -6.91 40.96
C ASP A 327 1.01 -6.19 40.55
#